data_86f9f63c02ac028d1c535d52f83e18ce
#
_entry.id   86f9f63c02ac028d1c535d52f83e18ce
#
_cell.length_a   1.000
_cell.length_b   1.000
_cell.length_c   1.000
_cell.angle_alpha   90.00
_cell.angle_beta   90.00
_cell.angle_gamma   90.00
#
_symmetry.space_group_name_H-M   'P 1'
#
loop_
_entity.id
_entity.type
_entity.pdbx_description
1 polymer ?
#
loop_
_entity_poly.entity_id
_entity_poly.type
_entity_poly.pdbx_seq_one_letter_code
_entity_poly.pdbx_strand_id
1 'polypeptide(L)'
;MTSDKPAETTSLAAIAPSPRIDVMLPSKERFGPANAGAISGVVLDQIRNSATPDCFRVVGTAVDQPFEGIAFHGLRPRHAWLRGGNIGFAAAYLDSLRGVPSPDLVEVHSRCHVAAYLKTKRPDLRVALYLHNDPRDMKGSRCVSERRRLLESMAAVICVSDYIRACFLDGLDQVGSLASKVVTARNGATRWLKTPAPKKPMILLAGRMVPEKGILECALAMALVLKDHPEWEVVIAGARRFEDSTPGSYEGQIASALAPLGKRARMTGFLPIDQIHDLQEQAAIIACPSIWHDPMPKAVLEALAAGSALLTTRRGGIPEVAEGRAHIVDTPDVDGFATALHRLVTDVSYREALQHAAWQDFPFTAARMARDADTIRARAINTMAVA
;
A
#
# COMPACT_ATOMS: atom_id res chain seq x y z
N MET A 1 37.32 7.83 63.70
CA MET A 1 37.50 8.41 62.38
C MET A 1 36.60 7.60 61.42
N THR A 2 35.37 8.02 61.29
CA THR A 2 34.33 7.44 60.42
C THR A 2 34.25 8.28 59.15
N SER A 3 34.65 7.69 58.05
CA SER A 3 34.64 8.31 56.71
C SER A 3 33.21 8.25 56.13
N ASP A 4 32.55 9.41 56.10
CA ASP A 4 31.28 9.61 55.38
C ASP A 4 31.58 9.73 53.88
N LYS A 5 31.06 8.79 53.12
CA LYS A 5 31.02 8.89 51.62
C LYS A 5 29.69 9.57 51.25
N PRO A 6 29.70 10.61 50.41
CA PRO A 6 28.49 11.19 49.92
C PRO A 6 27.81 10.21 48.93
N ALA A 7 26.49 10.03 49.08
CA ALA A 7 25.64 9.26 48.18
C ALA A 7 25.58 9.97 46.81
N GLU A 8 25.97 9.26 45.75
CA GLU A 8 25.75 9.67 44.37
C GLU A 8 24.21 9.68 44.10
N THR A 9 23.67 10.86 43.95
CA THR A 9 22.30 11.09 43.50
C THR A 9 22.28 10.80 42.00
N THR A 10 21.89 9.59 41.61
CA THR A 10 21.63 9.24 40.19
C THR A 10 20.44 10.09 39.76
N SER A 11 20.70 11.13 38.99
CA SER A 11 19.68 11.91 38.30
C SER A 11 18.94 11.00 37.32
N LEU A 12 17.71 10.65 37.68
CA LEU A 12 16.77 10.08 36.71
C LEU A 12 16.55 11.14 35.62
N ALA A 13 17.24 10.99 34.50
CA ALA A 13 16.93 11.77 33.30
C ALA A 13 15.45 11.56 32.98
N ALA A 14 14.67 12.65 33.05
CA ALA A 14 13.27 12.64 32.69
C ALA A 14 13.14 12.08 31.27
N ILE A 15 12.54 10.90 31.11
CA ILE A 15 12.24 10.32 29.80
C ILE A 15 11.34 11.33 29.10
N ALA A 16 11.83 11.92 28.02
CA ALA A 16 11.03 12.84 27.21
C ALA A 16 9.74 12.10 26.78
N PRO A 17 8.57 12.75 26.85
CA PRO A 17 7.32 12.11 26.45
C PRO A 17 7.45 11.63 24.99
N SER A 18 6.99 10.42 24.75
CA SER A 18 6.97 9.84 23.40
C SER A 18 6.21 10.75 22.43
N PRO A 19 6.69 10.98 21.21
CA PRO A 19 6.05 11.86 20.25
C PRO A 19 4.65 11.32 19.89
N ARG A 20 3.69 12.22 19.66
CA ARG A 20 2.36 11.87 19.16
C ARG A 20 2.26 12.10 17.65
N ILE A 21 1.97 11.06 16.92
CA ILE A 21 1.78 11.08 15.46
C ILE A 21 0.33 10.79 15.14
N ASP A 22 -0.37 11.79 14.57
CA ASP A 22 -1.75 11.62 14.10
C ASP A 22 -1.73 11.21 12.62
N VAL A 23 -2.14 9.97 12.32
CA VAL A 23 -2.21 9.40 10.96
C VAL A 23 -3.60 9.62 10.39
N MET A 24 -3.74 10.58 9.48
CA MET A 24 -5.02 10.97 8.90
C MET A 24 -5.32 10.17 7.61
N LEU A 25 -6.35 9.34 7.67
CA LEU A 25 -6.85 8.58 6.54
C LEU A 25 -7.79 9.40 5.63
N PRO A 26 -7.93 9.05 4.35
CA PRO A 26 -8.98 9.58 3.49
C PRO A 26 -10.38 9.35 4.09
N SER A 27 -11.30 10.31 3.94
CA SER A 27 -12.64 10.24 4.56
C SER A 27 -13.49 9.03 4.13
N LYS A 28 -13.15 8.38 3.02
CA LYS A 28 -13.83 7.16 2.54
C LYS A 28 -13.17 5.87 3.00
N GLU A 29 -11.95 5.94 3.55
CA GLU A 29 -11.28 4.77 4.13
C GLU A 29 -11.94 4.39 5.45
N ARG A 30 -12.02 3.09 5.70
CA ARG A 30 -12.51 2.52 6.96
C ARG A 30 -11.36 1.84 7.68
N PHE A 31 -11.15 2.16 8.94
CA PHE A 31 -10.10 1.57 9.76
C PHE A 31 -10.67 0.51 10.68
N GLY A 32 -11.04 -0.63 10.11
CA GLY A 32 -11.62 -1.75 10.85
C GLY A 32 -11.63 -3.04 10.01
N PRO A 33 -11.72 -4.22 10.64
CA PRO A 33 -11.51 -5.51 9.98
C PRO A 33 -12.53 -5.81 8.87
N ALA A 34 -13.78 -5.34 9.01
CA ALA A 34 -14.84 -5.66 8.05
C ALA A 34 -14.68 -4.98 6.68
N ASN A 35 -14.13 -3.75 6.63
CA ASN A 35 -14.16 -2.92 5.41
C ASN A 35 -12.88 -2.09 5.23
N ALA A 36 -11.73 -2.61 5.63
CA ALA A 36 -10.44 -1.93 5.45
C ALA A 36 -10.10 -1.82 3.96
N GLY A 37 -9.82 -0.59 3.51
CA GLY A 37 -9.22 -0.36 2.20
C GLY A 37 -7.72 -0.58 2.20
N ALA A 38 -7.10 -0.47 1.02
CA ALA A 38 -5.66 -0.72 0.85
C ALA A 38 -4.79 0.22 1.70
N ILE A 39 -5.17 1.49 1.84
CA ILE A 39 -4.43 2.46 2.64
C ILE A 39 -4.52 2.10 4.12
N SER A 40 -5.70 1.74 4.60
CA SER A 40 -5.91 1.30 5.99
C SER A 40 -5.07 0.06 6.31
N GLY A 41 -4.96 -0.89 5.38
CA GLY A 41 -4.10 -2.07 5.53
C GLY A 41 -2.61 -1.72 5.61
N VAL A 42 -2.13 -0.78 4.79
CA VAL A 42 -0.74 -0.31 4.86
C VAL A 42 -0.46 0.39 6.21
N VAL A 43 -1.36 1.26 6.66
CA VAL A 43 -1.23 1.96 7.95
C VAL A 43 -1.22 0.96 9.11
N LEU A 44 -2.11 -0.04 9.08
CA LEU A 44 -2.17 -1.11 10.08
C LEU A 44 -0.83 -1.87 10.15
N ASP A 45 -0.32 -2.30 8.98
CA ASP A 45 0.95 -3.02 8.89
C ASP A 45 2.12 -2.17 9.41
N GLN A 46 2.15 -0.87 9.08
CA GLN A 46 3.18 0.05 9.58
C GLN A 46 3.15 0.19 11.09
N ILE A 47 1.98 0.44 11.68
CA ILE A 47 1.86 0.64 13.13
C ILE A 47 2.20 -0.64 13.90
N ARG A 48 1.69 -1.80 13.45
CA ARG A 48 1.96 -3.09 14.11
C ARG A 48 3.43 -3.51 14.06
N ASN A 49 4.18 -3.04 13.06
CA ASN A 49 5.60 -3.34 12.89
C ASN A 49 6.52 -2.17 13.26
N SER A 50 5.98 -1.07 13.77
CA SER A 50 6.76 0.06 14.27
C SER A 50 7.47 -0.29 15.58
N ALA A 51 8.64 0.31 15.79
CA ALA A 51 9.35 0.23 17.07
C ALA A 51 8.62 0.99 18.20
N THR A 52 7.72 1.92 17.85
CA THR A 52 6.99 2.79 18.79
C THR A 52 5.49 2.85 18.44
N PRO A 53 4.75 1.73 18.50
CA PRO A 53 3.36 1.68 18.07
C PRO A 53 2.45 2.61 18.88
N ASP A 54 2.76 2.85 20.15
CA ASP A 54 1.98 3.71 21.05
C ASP A 54 2.08 5.20 20.71
N CYS A 55 3.01 5.60 19.85
CA CYS A 55 3.13 6.98 19.37
C CYS A 55 2.03 7.35 18.36
N PHE A 56 1.35 6.37 17.79
CA PHE A 56 0.40 6.59 16.71
C PHE A 56 -1.04 6.69 17.20
N ARG A 57 -1.76 7.64 16.62
CA ARG A 57 -3.21 7.73 16.69
C ARG A 57 -3.77 7.83 15.29
N VAL A 58 -4.54 6.83 14.86
CA VAL A 58 -5.20 6.87 13.55
C VAL A 58 -6.43 7.75 13.62
N VAL A 59 -6.52 8.72 12.70
CA VAL A 59 -7.65 9.65 12.56
C VAL A 59 -8.42 9.25 11.30
N GLY A 60 -9.62 8.74 11.46
CA GLY A 60 -10.44 8.21 10.38
C GLY A 60 -11.92 8.54 10.55
N THR A 61 -12.72 8.24 9.53
CA THR A 61 -14.17 8.29 9.68
C THR A 61 -14.62 7.25 10.71
N ALA A 62 -15.51 7.65 11.61
CA ALA A 62 -16.01 6.78 12.66
C ALA A 62 -16.51 5.44 12.10
N VAL A 63 -16.10 4.35 12.71
CA VAL A 63 -16.49 2.96 12.45
C VAL A 63 -16.92 2.31 13.76
N ASP A 64 -17.80 1.31 13.68
CA ASP A 64 -18.30 0.63 14.87
C ASP A 64 -17.22 -0.23 15.54
N GLN A 65 -16.37 -0.87 14.73
CA GLN A 65 -15.30 -1.76 15.19
C GLN A 65 -13.97 -1.35 14.54
N PRO A 66 -13.19 -0.46 15.16
CA PRO A 66 -11.84 -0.17 14.70
C PRO A 66 -10.91 -1.35 14.98
N PHE A 67 -9.75 -1.39 14.29
CA PHE A 67 -8.72 -2.38 14.60
C PHE A 67 -8.26 -2.27 16.06
N GLU A 68 -8.24 -3.40 16.75
CA GLU A 68 -7.84 -3.49 18.16
C GLU A 68 -6.36 -3.18 18.37
N GLY A 69 -6.03 -2.68 19.57
CA GLY A 69 -4.66 -2.39 19.98
C GLY A 69 -4.05 -1.14 19.35
N ILE A 70 -4.82 -0.31 18.62
CA ILE A 70 -4.36 0.93 18.00
C ILE A 70 -5.27 2.08 18.42
N ALA A 71 -4.68 3.18 18.90
CA ALA A 71 -5.44 4.38 19.24
C ALA A 71 -6.16 4.94 18.00
N PHE A 72 -7.48 4.97 18.02
CA PHE A 72 -8.33 5.43 16.93
C PHE A 72 -9.19 6.63 17.32
N HIS A 73 -9.15 7.67 16.50
CA HIS A 73 -9.98 8.88 16.66
C HIS A 73 -10.99 8.94 15.50
N GLY A 74 -12.18 8.42 15.76
CA GLY A 74 -13.27 8.41 14.79
C GLY A 74 -13.96 9.78 14.70
N LEU A 75 -13.97 10.37 13.51
CA LEU A 75 -14.59 11.67 13.26
C LEU A 75 -15.72 11.55 12.23
N ARG A 76 -16.66 12.48 12.30
CA ARG A 76 -17.68 12.69 11.28
C ARG A 76 -17.40 13.99 10.52
N PRO A 77 -17.40 14.01 9.17
CA PRO A 77 -17.18 15.23 8.41
C PRO A 77 -18.21 16.31 8.75
N ARG A 78 -17.72 17.53 9.02
CA ARG A 78 -18.59 18.69 9.27
C ARG A 78 -18.90 19.42 7.97
N HIS A 79 -20.16 19.76 7.74
CA HIS A 79 -20.61 20.50 6.56
C HIS A 79 -20.12 19.87 5.24
N ALA A 80 -20.16 18.52 5.13
CA ALA A 80 -19.67 17.79 3.97
C ALA A 80 -20.39 18.18 2.68
N TRP A 81 -21.66 18.58 2.78
CA TRP A 81 -22.48 19.06 1.65
C TRP A 81 -21.96 20.37 1.03
N LEU A 82 -21.30 21.23 1.81
CA LEU A 82 -20.77 22.52 1.33
C LEU A 82 -19.27 22.44 0.94
N ARG A 83 -18.47 21.68 1.70
CA ARG A 83 -17.00 21.66 1.58
C ARG A 83 -16.46 20.39 0.93
N GLY A 84 -17.32 19.39 0.72
CA GLY A 84 -16.90 18.04 0.36
C GLY A 84 -16.33 17.26 1.54
N GLY A 85 -16.45 15.92 1.48
CA GLY A 85 -16.16 15.03 2.60
C GLY A 85 -14.75 15.16 3.18
N ASN A 86 -13.71 15.28 2.35
CA ASN A 86 -12.32 15.36 2.82
C ASN A 86 -12.01 16.67 3.56
N ILE A 87 -12.47 17.82 3.06
CA ILE A 87 -12.26 19.12 3.73
C ILE A 87 -13.13 19.23 4.99
N GLY A 88 -14.38 18.74 4.94
CA GLY A 88 -15.24 18.66 6.12
C GLY A 88 -14.63 17.79 7.22
N PHE A 89 -13.96 16.70 6.86
CA PHE A 89 -13.23 15.83 7.75
C PHE A 89 -12.00 16.53 8.37
N ALA A 90 -11.20 17.22 7.55
CA ALA A 90 -10.06 18.03 8.02
C ALA A 90 -10.50 19.16 8.97
N ALA A 91 -11.64 19.79 8.71
CA ALA A 91 -12.21 20.81 9.60
C ALA A 91 -12.62 20.21 10.96
N ALA A 92 -13.28 19.05 10.96
CA ALA A 92 -13.62 18.33 12.21
C ALA A 92 -12.38 17.95 13.00
N TYR A 93 -11.31 17.53 12.32
CA TYR A 93 -10.03 17.24 12.96
C TYR A 93 -9.43 18.49 13.62
N LEU A 94 -9.35 19.63 12.92
CA LEU A 94 -8.85 20.88 13.48
C LEU A 94 -9.68 21.34 14.70
N ASP A 95 -10.99 21.15 14.65
CA ASP A 95 -11.85 21.45 15.79
C ASP A 95 -11.54 20.54 17.00
N SER A 96 -11.21 19.28 16.77
CA SER A 96 -10.83 18.33 17.82
C SER A 96 -9.48 18.63 18.48
N LEU A 97 -8.66 19.48 17.85
CA LEU A 97 -7.39 19.95 18.43
C LEU A 97 -7.53 21.19 19.31
N ARG A 98 -8.74 21.78 19.43
CA ARG A 98 -8.95 22.98 20.25
C ARG A 98 -8.82 22.62 21.74
N GLY A 99 -7.97 23.35 22.46
CA GLY A 99 -7.78 23.18 23.89
C GLY A 99 -6.97 21.92 24.28
N VAL A 100 -6.40 21.21 23.32
CA VAL A 100 -5.50 20.08 23.58
C VAL A 100 -4.14 20.32 22.89
N PRO A 101 -3.04 19.73 23.42
CA PRO A 101 -1.73 19.85 22.79
C PRO A 101 -1.77 19.35 21.34
N SER A 102 -1.08 20.07 20.45
CA SER A 102 -0.92 19.64 19.06
C SER A 102 -0.10 18.34 18.98
N PRO A 103 -0.35 17.47 17.97
CA PRO A 103 0.55 16.36 17.70
C PRO A 103 1.91 16.86 17.23
N ASP A 104 2.95 16.07 17.43
CA ASP A 104 4.29 16.36 16.94
C ASP A 104 4.38 16.22 15.42
N LEU A 105 3.53 15.35 14.82
CA LEU A 105 3.40 15.19 13.39
C LEU A 105 1.94 14.82 13.02
N VAL A 106 1.44 15.42 11.95
CA VAL A 106 0.20 14.99 11.27
C VAL A 106 0.60 14.36 9.93
N GLU A 107 0.41 13.07 9.78
CA GLU A 107 0.69 12.35 8.54
C GLU A 107 -0.61 12.20 7.72
N VAL A 108 -0.71 12.84 6.56
CA VAL A 108 -1.91 12.87 5.72
C VAL A 108 -1.75 11.89 4.55
N HIS A 109 -2.60 10.87 4.48
CA HIS A 109 -2.54 9.84 3.43
C HIS A 109 -3.33 10.22 2.18
N SER A 110 -2.65 10.28 1.03
CA SER A 110 -3.22 10.43 -0.34
C SER A 110 -4.25 11.55 -0.51
N ARG A 111 -4.13 12.67 0.24
CA ARG A 111 -5.05 13.80 0.09
C ARG A 111 -4.30 15.13 0.12
N CYS A 112 -3.59 15.43 -0.98
CA CYS A 112 -2.74 16.62 -1.11
C CYS A 112 -3.46 17.94 -0.76
N HIS A 113 -4.72 18.11 -1.21
CA HIS A 113 -5.54 19.28 -0.88
C HIS A 113 -5.92 19.36 0.61
N VAL A 114 -5.96 18.22 1.32
CA VAL A 114 -6.19 18.19 2.78
C VAL A 114 -4.93 18.63 3.51
N ALA A 115 -3.76 18.13 3.12
CA ALA A 115 -2.48 18.54 3.70
C ALA A 115 -2.27 20.05 3.52
N ALA A 116 -2.52 20.58 2.32
CA ALA A 116 -2.47 22.03 2.04
C ALA A 116 -3.49 22.81 2.89
N TYR A 117 -4.71 22.32 3.05
CA TYR A 117 -5.74 22.95 3.89
C TYR A 117 -5.30 23.03 5.36
N LEU A 118 -4.76 21.95 5.92
CA LEU A 118 -4.27 21.93 7.30
C LEU A 118 -3.17 22.98 7.50
N LYS A 119 -2.19 23.04 6.61
CA LYS A 119 -1.13 24.05 6.66
C LYS A 119 -1.62 25.49 6.51
N THR A 120 -2.65 25.71 5.68
CA THR A 120 -3.27 27.05 5.54
C THR A 120 -4.00 27.47 6.81
N LYS A 121 -4.68 26.54 7.51
CA LYS A 121 -5.46 26.85 8.72
C LYS A 121 -4.64 26.82 10.02
N ARG A 122 -3.60 26.01 10.05
CA ARG A 122 -2.69 25.85 11.20
C ARG A 122 -1.26 25.73 10.64
N PRO A 123 -0.62 26.89 10.34
CA PRO A 123 0.76 26.91 9.84
C PRO A 123 1.80 26.31 10.80
N ASP A 124 1.48 26.31 12.09
CA ASP A 124 2.28 25.73 13.17
C ASP A 124 2.33 24.19 13.15
N LEU A 125 1.32 23.52 12.59
CA LEU A 125 1.34 22.06 12.52
C LEU A 125 2.45 21.55 11.61
N ARG A 126 3.20 20.56 12.08
CA ARG A 126 4.08 19.76 11.23
C ARG A 126 3.23 18.74 10.46
N VAL A 127 3.22 18.84 9.15
CA VAL A 127 2.43 17.95 8.29
C VAL A 127 3.36 17.18 7.35
N ALA A 128 3.29 15.87 7.36
CA ALA A 128 3.85 15.00 6.35
C ALA A 128 2.75 14.54 5.39
N LEU A 129 3.07 14.41 4.11
CA LEU A 129 2.17 13.90 3.08
C LEU A 129 2.63 12.53 2.64
N TYR A 130 1.78 11.50 2.82
CA TYR A 130 2.08 10.13 2.40
C TYR A 130 1.33 9.80 1.11
N LEU A 131 2.04 9.57 0.02
CA LEU A 131 1.50 9.37 -1.33
C LEU A 131 1.43 7.87 -1.69
N HIS A 132 0.21 7.38 -1.87
CA HIS A 132 -0.09 6.02 -2.33
C HIS A 132 -0.49 5.95 -3.81
N ASN A 133 -0.66 7.09 -4.49
CA ASN A 133 -1.05 7.17 -5.89
C ASN A 133 -0.31 8.31 -6.57
N ASP A 134 -0.36 8.36 -7.91
CA ASP A 134 0.26 9.41 -8.69
C ASP A 134 -0.29 10.79 -8.28
N PRO A 135 0.55 11.69 -7.77
CA PRO A 135 0.12 13.01 -7.36
C PRO A 135 -0.38 13.87 -8.52
N ARG A 136 0.01 13.58 -9.76
CA ARG A 136 -0.42 14.32 -10.95
C ARG A 136 -1.91 14.14 -11.26
N ASP A 137 -2.52 13.07 -10.76
CA ASP A 137 -3.96 12.81 -10.87
C ASP A 137 -4.76 13.26 -9.65
N MET A 138 -4.08 13.76 -8.61
CA MET A 138 -4.70 14.07 -7.32
C MET A 138 -5.03 15.56 -7.17
N LYS A 139 -6.21 15.85 -6.61
CA LYS A 139 -6.60 17.22 -6.28
C LYS A 139 -5.58 17.88 -5.33
N GLY A 140 -5.06 19.04 -5.73
CA GLY A 140 -4.09 19.83 -4.95
C GLY A 140 -2.63 19.46 -5.20
N SER A 141 -2.35 18.67 -6.26
CA SER A 141 -0.99 18.33 -6.70
C SER A 141 -0.88 18.08 -8.21
N ARG A 142 -1.92 18.39 -8.99
CA ARG A 142 -1.95 18.12 -10.42
C ARG A 142 -0.90 18.93 -11.21
N CYS A 143 -0.78 20.20 -10.89
CA CYS A 143 0.19 21.06 -11.57
C CYS A 143 1.48 21.21 -10.74
N VAL A 144 2.54 21.61 -11.43
CA VAL A 144 3.87 21.84 -10.84
C VAL A 144 3.83 22.83 -9.68
N SER A 145 3.07 23.93 -9.83
CA SER A 145 2.96 24.97 -8.78
C SER A 145 2.25 24.46 -7.50
N GLU A 146 1.30 23.53 -7.61
CA GLU A 146 0.68 22.89 -6.44
C GLU A 146 1.69 21.98 -5.74
N ARG A 147 2.43 21.15 -6.49
CA ARG A 147 3.46 20.28 -5.92
C ARG A 147 4.60 21.06 -5.29
N ARG A 148 5.00 22.20 -5.88
CA ARG A 148 6.00 23.11 -5.28
C ARG A 148 5.53 23.65 -3.94
N ARG A 149 4.32 24.15 -3.83
CA ARG A 149 3.75 24.64 -2.56
C ARG A 149 3.67 23.55 -1.49
N LEU A 150 3.34 22.32 -1.90
CA LEU A 150 3.39 21.17 -0.97
C LEU A 150 4.81 20.90 -0.50
N LEU A 151 5.79 20.85 -1.42
CA LEU A 151 7.19 20.61 -1.09
C LEU A 151 7.75 21.66 -0.11
N GLU A 152 7.40 22.92 -0.30
CA GLU A 152 7.82 24.02 0.56
C GLU A 152 7.19 23.91 1.96
N SER A 153 5.91 23.58 2.04
CA SER A 153 5.13 23.63 3.29
C SER A 153 5.09 22.34 4.09
N MET A 154 5.34 21.17 3.48
CA MET A 154 5.35 19.90 4.21
C MET A 154 6.68 19.67 4.94
N ALA A 155 6.61 18.98 6.08
CA ALA A 155 7.80 18.48 6.80
C ALA A 155 8.48 17.34 6.02
N ALA A 156 7.68 16.47 5.37
CA ALA A 156 8.14 15.42 4.46
C ALA A 156 7.05 15.09 3.44
N VAL A 157 7.46 14.60 2.26
CA VAL A 157 6.61 13.95 1.27
C VAL A 157 7.09 12.52 1.13
N ILE A 158 6.31 11.57 1.64
CA ILE A 158 6.64 10.15 1.69
C ILE A 158 5.96 9.45 0.53
N CYS A 159 6.71 8.75 -0.29
CA CYS A 159 6.22 8.07 -1.49
C CYS A 159 6.34 6.56 -1.32
N VAL A 160 5.31 5.80 -1.72
CA VAL A 160 5.32 4.33 -1.62
C VAL A 160 6.28 3.64 -2.58
N SER A 161 6.85 4.39 -3.53
CA SER A 161 7.80 3.88 -4.54
C SER A 161 8.65 5.03 -5.09
N ASP A 162 9.77 4.70 -5.73
CA ASP A 162 10.58 5.68 -6.45
C ASP A 162 9.83 6.19 -7.69
N TYR A 163 8.95 5.36 -8.28
CA TYR A 163 8.04 5.80 -9.33
C TYR A 163 7.16 6.97 -8.86
N ILE A 164 6.50 6.86 -7.70
CA ILE A 164 5.67 7.95 -7.14
C ILE A 164 6.52 9.15 -6.75
N ARG A 165 7.73 8.92 -6.24
CA ARG A 165 8.70 9.99 -5.98
C ARG A 165 9.04 10.76 -7.25
N ALA A 166 9.34 10.06 -8.34
CA ALA A 166 9.59 10.68 -9.64
C ALA A 166 8.37 11.46 -10.15
N CYS A 167 7.15 10.89 -10.05
CA CYS A 167 5.91 11.58 -10.41
C CYS A 167 5.68 12.88 -9.60
N PHE A 168 6.03 12.89 -8.31
CA PHE A 168 5.91 14.09 -7.49
C PHE A 168 6.90 15.17 -7.92
N LEU A 169 8.15 14.78 -8.23
CA LEU A 169 9.23 15.69 -8.62
C LEU A 169 9.16 16.13 -10.09
N ASP A 170 8.34 15.49 -10.90
CA ASP A 170 8.20 15.77 -12.34
C ASP A 170 7.91 17.26 -12.61
N GLY A 171 8.79 17.93 -13.38
CA GLY A 171 8.73 19.35 -13.68
C GLY A 171 9.05 20.29 -12.50
N LEU A 172 9.48 19.77 -11.34
CA LEU A 172 9.95 20.59 -10.22
C LEU A 172 11.44 20.91 -10.38
N ASP A 173 11.76 21.93 -11.16
CA ASP A 173 13.13 22.40 -11.33
C ASP A 173 13.61 23.22 -10.13
N GLN A 174 14.95 23.26 -9.91
CA GLN A 174 15.61 24.10 -8.92
C GLN A 174 15.08 23.93 -7.47
N VAL A 175 14.73 22.70 -7.08
CA VAL A 175 14.23 22.42 -5.73
C VAL A 175 15.34 22.40 -4.67
N GLY A 176 16.61 22.34 -5.07
CA GLY A 176 17.77 22.38 -4.15
C GLY A 176 17.65 21.40 -3.01
N SER A 177 17.90 21.87 -1.79
CA SER A 177 17.82 21.06 -0.57
C SER A 177 16.40 20.55 -0.26
N LEU A 178 15.34 21.16 -0.81
CA LEU A 178 13.97 20.72 -0.59
C LEU A 178 13.71 19.33 -1.19
N ALA A 179 14.46 18.91 -2.22
CA ALA A 179 14.35 17.56 -2.79
C ALA A 179 14.56 16.46 -1.74
N SER A 180 15.36 16.73 -0.70
CA SER A 180 15.62 15.79 0.41
C SER A 180 14.38 15.49 1.27
N LYS A 181 13.34 16.34 1.20
CA LYS A 181 12.06 16.11 1.87
C LYS A 181 11.19 15.06 1.14
N VAL A 182 11.47 14.80 -0.16
CA VAL A 182 10.73 13.80 -0.95
C VAL A 182 11.46 12.47 -0.86
N VAL A 183 10.91 11.56 -0.09
CA VAL A 183 11.57 10.31 0.32
C VAL A 183 10.69 9.11 0.01
N THR A 184 11.32 7.96 -0.19
CA THR A 184 10.62 6.72 -0.47
C THR A 184 10.57 5.82 0.77
N ALA A 185 9.36 5.41 1.16
CA ALA A 185 9.13 4.29 2.07
C ALA A 185 8.27 3.26 1.33
N ARG A 186 8.91 2.24 0.77
CA ARG A 186 8.22 1.23 -0.05
C ARG A 186 7.23 0.45 0.77
N ASN A 187 6.06 0.15 0.17
CA ASN A 187 5.14 -0.79 0.78
C ASN A 187 5.82 -2.14 1.03
N GLY A 188 5.35 -2.83 2.05
CA GLY A 188 5.80 -4.16 2.41
C GLY A 188 4.63 -5.12 2.60
N ALA A 189 4.94 -6.41 2.68
CA ALA A 189 4.00 -7.45 3.06
C ALA A 189 4.54 -8.25 4.25
N THR A 190 3.64 -8.74 5.08
CA THR A 190 3.99 -9.70 6.12
C THR A 190 4.07 -11.08 5.50
N ARG A 191 5.18 -11.78 5.72
CA ARG A 191 5.27 -13.19 5.37
C ARG A 191 4.64 -14.00 6.50
N TRP A 192 3.57 -14.72 6.18
CA TRP A 192 2.84 -15.57 7.13
C TRP A 192 3.38 -17.01 7.17
N LEU A 193 4.07 -17.45 6.12
CA LEU A 193 4.73 -18.75 6.04
C LEU A 193 6.12 -18.72 6.68
N LYS A 194 6.48 -19.77 7.41
CA LYS A 194 7.84 -19.98 7.95
C LYS A 194 8.77 -20.68 6.96
N THR A 195 8.20 -21.53 6.11
CA THR A 195 8.90 -22.29 5.07
C THR A 195 8.08 -22.26 3.79
N PRO A 196 8.71 -22.41 2.60
CA PRO A 196 7.97 -22.50 1.34
C PRO A 196 6.94 -23.65 1.39
N ALA A 197 5.71 -23.36 1.00
CA ALA A 197 4.69 -24.39 0.86
C ALA A 197 4.81 -25.14 -0.47
N PRO A 198 4.47 -26.43 -0.53
CA PRO A 198 4.35 -27.18 -1.79
C PRO A 198 3.36 -26.53 -2.74
N LYS A 199 3.73 -26.34 -3.99
CA LYS A 199 2.91 -25.67 -4.99
C LYS A 199 2.13 -26.66 -5.85
N LYS A 200 0.87 -26.30 -6.16
CA LYS A 200 0.00 -27.03 -7.09
C LYS A 200 0.02 -26.34 -8.47
N PRO A 201 -0.27 -27.04 -9.56
CA PRO A 201 -0.41 -26.45 -10.89
C PRO A 201 -1.68 -25.56 -10.94
N MET A 202 -1.63 -24.45 -10.23
CA MET A 202 -2.71 -23.47 -10.09
C MET A 202 -2.18 -22.07 -10.37
N ILE A 203 -2.94 -21.32 -11.18
CA ILE A 203 -2.73 -19.89 -11.42
C ILE A 203 -3.77 -19.12 -10.61
N LEU A 204 -3.31 -18.25 -9.73
CA LEU A 204 -4.15 -17.39 -8.91
C LEU A 204 -4.08 -15.94 -9.40
N LEU A 205 -5.24 -15.30 -9.54
CA LEU A 205 -5.37 -13.84 -9.57
C LEU A 205 -6.20 -13.41 -8.36
N ALA A 206 -5.66 -12.55 -7.53
CA ALA A 206 -6.36 -12.02 -6.37
C ALA A 206 -6.39 -10.49 -6.42
N GLY A 207 -7.58 -9.88 -6.37
CA GLY A 207 -7.71 -8.44 -6.36
C GLY A 207 -9.03 -7.92 -6.92
N ARG A 208 -9.13 -6.58 -7.02
CA ARG A 208 -10.33 -5.94 -7.57
C ARG A 208 -10.48 -6.25 -9.06
N MET A 209 -11.70 -6.64 -9.46
CA MET A 209 -12.02 -6.90 -10.86
C MET A 209 -12.37 -5.59 -11.58
N VAL A 210 -11.33 -4.88 -12.00
CA VAL A 210 -11.44 -3.63 -12.77
C VAL A 210 -10.50 -3.68 -13.99
N PRO A 211 -10.87 -3.04 -15.11
CA PRO A 211 -10.10 -3.12 -16.36
C PRO A 211 -8.61 -2.77 -16.17
N GLU A 212 -8.31 -1.79 -15.34
CA GLU A 212 -6.93 -1.32 -15.10
C GLU A 212 -6.01 -2.41 -14.55
N LYS A 213 -6.58 -3.50 -14.00
CA LYS A 213 -5.82 -4.65 -13.49
C LYS A 213 -5.47 -5.68 -14.55
N GLY A 214 -5.93 -5.53 -15.81
CA GLY A 214 -5.57 -6.41 -16.93
C GLY A 214 -6.04 -7.86 -16.77
N ILE A 215 -7.07 -8.10 -15.95
CA ILE A 215 -7.53 -9.45 -15.63
C ILE A 215 -8.14 -10.11 -16.86
N LEU A 216 -8.87 -9.36 -17.69
CA LEU A 216 -9.51 -9.90 -18.90
C LEU A 216 -8.46 -10.36 -19.94
N GLU A 217 -7.46 -9.54 -20.21
CA GLU A 217 -6.36 -9.85 -21.13
C GLU A 217 -5.60 -11.10 -20.67
N CYS A 218 -5.32 -11.18 -19.37
CA CYS A 218 -4.66 -12.34 -18.78
C CYS A 218 -5.56 -13.59 -18.80
N ALA A 219 -6.88 -13.47 -18.60
CA ALA A 219 -7.83 -14.57 -18.64
C ALA A 219 -7.95 -15.15 -20.07
N LEU A 220 -7.97 -14.29 -21.09
CA LEU A 220 -7.93 -14.70 -22.49
C LEU A 220 -6.65 -15.49 -22.80
N ALA A 221 -5.50 -14.98 -22.34
CA ALA A 221 -4.21 -15.67 -22.48
C ALA A 221 -4.19 -17.03 -21.75
N MET A 222 -4.76 -17.11 -20.53
CA MET A 222 -4.89 -18.38 -19.80
C MET A 222 -5.72 -19.41 -20.58
N ALA A 223 -6.85 -19.00 -21.16
CA ALA A 223 -7.68 -19.89 -21.97
C ALA A 223 -6.94 -20.42 -23.19
N LEU A 224 -6.13 -19.58 -23.85
CA LEU A 224 -5.30 -19.97 -25.00
C LEU A 224 -4.22 -21.00 -24.62
N VAL A 225 -3.53 -20.78 -23.52
CA VAL A 225 -2.40 -21.63 -23.11
C VAL A 225 -2.88 -22.92 -22.45
N LEU A 226 -3.84 -22.83 -21.52
CA LEU A 226 -4.22 -23.97 -20.69
C LEU A 226 -5.15 -24.98 -21.35
N LYS A 227 -5.60 -24.75 -22.61
CA LYS A 227 -6.31 -25.77 -23.39
C LYS A 227 -5.48 -27.05 -23.56
N ASP A 228 -4.15 -26.90 -23.70
CA ASP A 228 -3.19 -28.00 -23.93
C ASP A 228 -2.53 -28.48 -22.60
N HIS A 229 -2.92 -27.92 -21.44
CA HIS A 229 -2.40 -28.22 -20.12
C HIS A 229 -3.53 -28.54 -19.12
N PRO A 230 -4.17 -29.73 -19.24
CA PRO A 230 -5.36 -30.08 -18.44
C PRO A 230 -5.11 -30.22 -16.93
N GLU A 231 -3.88 -30.35 -16.50
CA GLU A 231 -3.47 -30.43 -15.09
C GLU A 231 -3.52 -29.07 -14.36
N TRP A 232 -3.60 -27.97 -15.10
CA TRP A 232 -3.62 -26.64 -14.51
C TRP A 232 -5.02 -26.12 -14.23
N GLU A 233 -5.17 -25.45 -13.08
CA GLU A 233 -6.38 -24.77 -12.65
C GLU A 233 -6.18 -23.25 -12.60
N VAL A 234 -7.27 -22.51 -12.77
CA VAL A 234 -7.32 -21.05 -12.62
C VAL A 234 -8.28 -20.68 -11.51
N VAL A 235 -7.82 -19.84 -10.59
CA VAL A 235 -8.64 -19.25 -9.53
C VAL A 235 -8.56 -17.73 -9.63
N ILE A 236 -9.72 -17.09 -9.77
CA ILE A 236 -9.84 -15.63 -9.70
C ILE A 236 -10.61 -15.27 -8.45
N ALA A 237 -9.93 -14.64 -7.48
CA ALA A 237 -10.48 -14.22 -6.22
C ALA A 237 -10.61 -12.69 -6.16
N GLY A 238 -11.81 -12.20 -5.92
CA GLY A 238 -12.13 -10.79 -5.82
C GLY A 238 -13.41 -10.41 -6.52
N ALA A 239 -13.77 -9.14 -6.39
CA ALA A 239 -14.95 -8.56 -7.02
C ALA A 239 -14.67 -7.08 -7.32
N ARG A 240 -15.57 -6.45 -8.08
CA ARG A 240 -15.49 -5.01 -8.36
C ARG A 240 -15.66 -4.17 -7.09
N ARG A 241 -16.56 -4.60 -6.17
CA ARG A 241 -16.86 -3.98 -4.87
C ARG A 241 -17.07 -5.05 -3.81
N PHE A 242 -16.84 -4.72 -2.56
CA PHE A 242 -16.99 -5.65 -1.43
C PHE A 242 -18.40 -6.25 -1.26
N GLU A 243 -19.46 -5.57 -1.74
CA GLU A 243 -20.87 -5.96 -1.53
C GLU A 243 -21.61 -6.26 -2.84
N ASP A 244 -20.96 -6.14 -3.99
CA ASP A 244 -21.62 -6.32 -5.29
C ASP A 244 -21.34 -7.73 -5.81
N SER A 245 -22.24 -8.65 -5.47
CA SER A 245 -22.23 -10.02 -5.99
C SER A 245 -22.92 -10.16 -7.37
N THR A 246 -23.48 -9.08 -7.89
CA THR A 246 -24.07 -9.08 -9.23
C THR A 246 -22.93 -9.10 -10.25
N PRO A 247 -22.84 -10.12 -11.13
CA PRO A 247 -21.83 -10.15 -12.17
C PRO A 247 -21.93 -8.88 -13.02
N GLY A 248 -20.99 -7.97 -12.84
CA GLY A 248 -20.89 -6.81 -13.72
C GLY A 248 -20.53 -7.26 -15.14
N SER A 249 -20.68 -6.36 -16.10
CA SER A 249 -20.31 -6.67 -17.50
C SER A 249 -18.86 -7.10 -17.65
N TYR A 250 -17.95 -6.62 -16.78
CA TYR A 250 -16.53 -6.96 -16.80
C TYR A 250 -16.26 -8.36 -16.22
N GLU A 251 -16.85 -8.71 -15.08
CA GLU A 251 -16.78 -10.08 -14.52
C GLU A 251 -17.39 -11.10 -15.47
N GLY A 252 -18.48 -10.73 -16.18
CA GLY A 252 -19.09 -11.57 -17.23
C GLY A 252 -18.15 -11.80 -18.43
N GLN A 253 -17.38 -10.81 -18.84
CA GLN A 253 -16.36 -10.96 -19.89
C GLN A 253 -15.25 -11.91 -19.45
N ILE A 254 -14.75 -11.77 -18.21
CA ILE A 254 -13.75 -12.67 -17.64
C ILE A 254 -14.26 -14.12 -17.58
N ALA A 255 -15.50 -14.31 -17.08
CA ALA A 255 -16.12 -15.63 -17.04
C ALA A 255 -16.24 -16.26 -18.44
N SER A 256 -16.65 -15.46 -19.45
CA SER A 256 -16.73 -15.89 -20.84
C SER A 256 -15.38 -16.25 -21.42
N ALA A 257 -14.32 -15.47 -21.11
CA ALA A 257 -12.95 -15.75 -21.54
C ALA A 257 -12.44 -17.10 -20.99
N LEU A 258 -12.80 -17.44 -19.74
CA LEU A 258 -12.38 -18.68 -19.08
C LEU A 258 -13.29 -19.88 -19.36
N ALA A 259 -14.46 -19.70 -19.99
CA ALA A 259 -15.42 -20.75 -20.27
C ALA A 259 -14.82 -21.99 -20.97
N PRO A 260 -13.86 -21.88 -21.90
CA PRO A 260 -13.20 -23.03 -22.51
C PRO A 260 -12.49 -23.96 -21.52
N LEU A 261 -12.08 -23.48 -20.35
CA LEU A 261 -11.43 -24.28 -19.32
C LEU A 261 -12.41 -25.10 -18.45
N GLY A 262 -13.72 -24.84 -18.55
CA GLY A 262 -14.75 -25.53 -17.83
C GLY A 262 -14.55 -25.49 -16.31
N LYS A 263 -14.63 -26.66 -15.65
CA LYS A 263 -14.49 -26.77 -14.19
C LYS A 263 -13.10 -26.41 -13.63
N ARG A 264 -12.09 -26.32 -14.48
CA ARG A 264 -10.73 -25.94 -14.11
C ARG A 264 -10.55 -24.43 -13.83
N ALA A 265 -11.52 -23.63 -14.23
CA ALA A 265 -11.54 -22.20 -13.94
C ALA A 265 -12.68 -21.86 -12.99
N ARG A 266 -12.36 -21.17 -11.89
CA ARG A 266 -13.37 -20.72 -10.92
C ARG A 266 -13.17 -19.27 -10.50
N MET A 267 -14.24 -18.54 -10.43
CA MET A 267 -14.32 -17.19 -9.88
C MET A 267 -15.01 -17.28 -8.51
N THR A 268 -14.31 -16.84 -7.46
CA THR A 268 -14.78 -17.04 -6.07
C THR A 268 -15.58 -15.87 -5.53
N GLY A 269 -15.54 -14.72 -6.22
CA GLY A 269 -15.97 -13.47 -5.60
C GLY A 269 -15.01 -13.02 -4.50
N PHE A 270 -15.49 -12.16 -3.60
CA PHE A 270 -14.71 -11.69 -2.46
C PHE A 270 -14.44 -12.84 -1.48
N LEU A 271 -13.20 -12.95 -1.03
CA LEU A 271 -12.79 -13.90 0.01
C LEU A 271 -12.13 -13.15 1.18
N PRO A 272 -12.28 -13.65 2.41
CA PRO A 272 -11.51 -13.22 3.57
C PRO A 272 -10.01 -13.41 3.35
N ILE A 273 -9.19 -12.63 4.05
CA ILE A 273 -7.72 -12.59 3.83
C ILE A 273 -7.05 -13.94 4.12
N ASP A 274 -7.50 -14.68 5.11
CA ASP A 274 -7.03 -16.02 5.43
C ASP A 274 -7.23 -17.01 4.27
N GLN A 275 -8.39 -16.99 3.63
CA GLN A 275 -8.67 -17.80 2.45
C GLN A 275 -7.84 -17.36 1.23
N ILE A 276 -7.53 -16.06 1.09
CA ILE A 276 -6.60 -15.59 0.07
C ILE A 276 -5.19 -16.12 0.34
N HIS A 277 -4.74 -16.11 1.58
CA HIS A 277 -3.45 -16.68 1.97
C HIS A 277 -3.37 -18.17 1.66
N ASP A 278 -4.41 -18.96 1.97
CA ASP A 278 -4.49 -20.39 1.63
C ASP A 278 -4.34 -20.65 0.12
N LEU A 279 -4.94 -19.79 -0.70
CA LEU A 279 -4.79 -19.88 -2.17
C LEU A 279 -3.38 -19.48 -2.62
N GLN A 280 -2.81 -18.43 -2.04
CA GLN A 280 -1.45 -17.97 -2.36
C GLN A 280 -0.39 -19.01 -1.96
N GLU A 281 -0.59 -19.71 -0.85
CA GLU A 281 0.29 -20.81 -0.44
C GLU A 281 0.34 -21.93 -1.47
N GLN A 282 -0.80 -22.27 -2.05
CA GLN A 282 -0.95 -23.41 -2.97
C GLN A 282 -0.58 -23.06 -4.41
N ALA A 283 -0.74 -21.80 -4.84
CA ALA A 283 -0.57 -21.40 -6.23
C ALA A 283 0.89 -21.50 -6.69
N ALA A 284 1.15 -22.27 -7.76
CA ALA A 284 2.47 -22.29 -8.41
C ALA A 284 2.77 -20.96 -9.11
N ILE A 285 1.75 -20.31 -9.64
CA ILE A 285 1.84 -19.01 -10.32
C ILE A 285 0.81 -18.06 -9.71
N ILE A 286 1.23 -16.84 -9.38
CA ILE A 286 0.32 -15.75 -9.06
C ILE A 286 0.47 -14.68 -10.14
N ALA A 287 -0.66 -14.28 -10.75
CA ALA A 287 -0.67 -13.26 -11.78
C ALA A 287 -1.21 -11.93 -11.23
N CYS A 288 -0.41 -10.87 -11.39
CA CYS A 288 -0.75 -9.49 -11.10
C CYS A 288 -0.58 -8.65 -12.38
N PRO A 289 -1.50 -8.80 -13.36
CA PRO A 289 -1.29 -8.35 -14.74
C PRO A 289 -1.69 -6.90 -14.97
N SER A 290 -1.40 -5.98 -14.04
CA SER A 290 -1.82 -4.58 -14.12
C SER A 290 -1.38 -3.91 -15.42
N ILE A 291 -2.32 -3.35 -16.17
CA ILE A 291 -2.05 -2.61 -17.42
C ILE A 291 -1.86 -1.11 -17.18
N TRP A 292 -2.26 -0.59 -16.03
CA TRP A 292 -2.01 0.78 -15.63
C TRP A 292 -0.76 0.89 -14.74
N HIS A 293 -0.27 2.11 -14.57
CA HIS A 293 0.91 2.41 -13.75
C HIS A 293 0.60 2.30 -12.25
N ASP A 294 0.57 1.07 -11.74
CA ASP A 294 0.31 0.80 -10.33
C ASP A 294 1.46 1.34 -9.45
N PRO A 295 1.17 2.13 -8.42
CA PRO A 295 2.21 2.74 -7.59
C PRO A 295 3.12 1.77 -6.86
N MET A 296 2.55 0.76 -6.20
CA MET A 296 3.21 -0.32 -5.44
C MET A 296 2.13 -1.28 -4.93
N PRO A 297 1.67 -2.21 -5.77
CA PRO A 297 0.53 -3.07 -5.42
C PRO A 297 0.89 -4.09 -4.35
N LYS A 298 0.07 -4.18 -3.28
CA LYS A 298 0.25 -5.18 -2.22
C LYS A 298 0.18 -6.61 -2.76
N ALA A 299 -0.69 -6.88 -3.74
CA ALA A 299 -0.81 -8.22 -4.34
C ALA A 299 0.50 -8.75 -4.94
N VAL A 300 1.33 -7.87 -5.54
CA VAL A 300 2.67 -8.23 -6.03
C VAL A 300 3.58 -8.62 -4.86
N LEU A 301 3.57 -7.84 -3.78
CA LEU A 301 4.36 -8.10 -2.59
C LEU A 301 3.92 -9.38 -1.87
N GLU A 302 2.61 -9.61 -1.79
CA GLU A 302 2.02 -10.82 -1.19
C GLU A 302 2.36 -12.08 -2.00
N ALA A 303 2.33 -11.99 -3.34
CA ALA A 303 2.74 -13.10 -4.22
C ALA A 303 4.21 -13.49 -4.00
N LEU A 304 5.10 -12.50 -3.90
CA LEU A 304 6.52 -12.74 -3.59
C LEU A 304 6.69 -13.30 -2.16
N ALA A 305 5.94 -12.77 -1.19
CA ALA A 305 5.99 -13.26 0.19
C ALA A 305 5.53 -14.72 0.31
N ALA A 306 4.59 -15.16 -0.53
CA ALA A 306 4.12 -16.55 -0.62
C ALA A 306 5.12 -17.49 -1.31
N GLY A 307 6.16 -16.98 -1.95
CA GLY A 307 7.12 -17.77 -2.71
C GLY A 307 6.51 -18.41 -3.96
N SER A 308 5.55 -17.75 -4.60
CA SER A 308 4.97 -18.19 -5.88
C SER A 308 5.72 -17.56 -7.05
N ALA A 309 5.74 -18.22 -8.21
CA ALA A 309 6.22 -17.60 -9.43
C ALA A 309 5.27 -16.46 -9.81
N LEU A 310 5.76 -15.25 -9.77
CA LEU A 310 4.97 -14.05 -10.06
C LEU A 310 5.00 -13.75 -11.56
N LEU A 311 3.82 -13.63 -12.17
CA LEU A 311 3.61 -13.02 -13.47
C LEU A 311 3.09 -11.60 -13.27
N THR A 312 3.81 -10.61 -13.79
CA THR A 312 3.41 -9.20 -13.63
C THR A 312 3.85 -8.35 -14.82
N THR A 313 3.76 -7.03 -14.73
CA THR A 313 4.01 -6.10 -15.84
C THR A 313 5.03 -5.03 -15.47
N ARG A 314 5.64 -4.42 -16.48
CA ARG A 314 6.55 -3.28 -16.31
C ARG A 314 5.78 -1.97 -16.22
N ARG A 315 4.88 -1.86 -15.21
CA ARG A 315 4.04 -0.68 -15.00
C ARG A 315 4.23 -0.05 -13.63
N GLY A 316 4.35 1.29 -13.60
CA GLY A 316 4.46 2.06 -12.34
C GLY A 316 5.64 1.66 -11.47
N GLY A 317 5.38 1.40 -10.19
CA GLY A 317 6.37 0.97 -9.20
C GLY A 317 6.57 -0.56 -9.13
N ILE A 318 5.87 -1.34 -9.95
CA ILE A 318 5.99 -2.82 -9.95
C ILE A 318 7.43 -3.28 -10.19
N PRO A 319 8.20 -2.74 -11.17
CA PRO A 319 9.58 -3.18 -11.42
C PRO A 319 10.49 -3.07 -10.21
N GLU A 320 10.27 -2.08 -9.33
CA GLU A 320 11.11 -1.86 -8.14
C GLU A 320 11.17 -3.07 -7.19
N VAL A 321 10.12 -3.90 -7.21
CA VAL A 321 10.01 -5.08 -6.34
C VAL A 321 10.04 -6.39 -7.10
N ALA A 322 9.69 -6.38 -8.38
CA ALA A 322 9.55 -7.57 -9.21
C ALA A 322 10.83 -7.94 -10.00
N GLU A 323 11.73 -6.97 -10.28
CA GLU A 323 12.93 -7.21 -11.06
C GLU A 323 13.81 -8.29 -10.44
N GLY A 324 14.20 -9.30 -11.25
CA GLY A 324 14.97 -10.46 -10.79
C GLY A 324 14.18 -11.52 -10.00
N ARG A 325 12.88 -11.29 -9.69
CA ARG A 325 12.04 -12.16 -8.85
C ARG A 325 10.74 -12.60 -9.51
N ALA A 326 10.45 -12.07 -10.70
CA ALA A 326 9.19 -12.29 -11.39
C ALA A 326 9.40 -12.41 -12.90
N HIS A 327 8.42 -12.98 -13.59
CA HIS A 327 8.29 -12.83 -15.03
C HIS A 327 7.56 -11.50 -15.30
N ILE A 328 8.29 -10.54 -15.87
CA ILE A 328 7.76 -9.20 -16.15
C ILE A 328 7.41 -9.10 -17.64
N VAL A 329 6.15 -8.83 -17.93
CA VAL A 329 5.63 -8.59 -19.27
C VAL A 329 5.77 -7.11 -19.62
N ASP A 330 6.47 -6.81 -20.72
CA ASP A 330 6.68 -5.43 -21.18
C ASP A 330 5.46 -4.90 -21.95
N THR A 331 4.86 -5.75 -22.78
CA THR A 331 3.63 -5.44 -23.53
C THR A 331 2.47 -6.23 -22.93
N PRO A 332 1.66 -5.63 -22.03
CA PRO A 332 0.63 -6.33 -21.27
C PRO A 332 -0.67 -6.46 -22.09
N ASP A 333 -0.61 -7.20 -23.17
CA ASP A 333 -1.73 -7.64 -24.00
C ASP A 333 -1.89 -9.17 -23.94
N VAL A 334 -2.86 -9.70 -24.68
CA VAL A 334 -3.16 -11.14 -24.69
C VAL A 334 -1.95 -11.96 -25.14
N ASP A 335 -1.24 -11.55 -26.18
CA ASP A 335 -0.10 -12.28 -26.73
C ASP A 335 1.11 -12.25 -25.79
N GLY A 336 1.39 -11.10 -25.18
CA GLY A 336 2.44 -10.94 -24.18
C GLY A 336 2.19 -11.82 -22.96
N PHE A 337 0.95 -11.84 -22.44
CA PHE A 337 0.58 -12.73 -21.35
C PHE A 337 0.59 -14.20 -21.76
N ALA A 338 0.14 -14.56 -22.97
CA ALA A 338 0.17 -15.94 -23.44
C ALA A 338 1.60 -16.48 -23.54
N THR A 339 2.51 -15.70 -24.10
CA THR A 339 3.95 -16.06 -24.18
C THR A 339 4.55 -16.30 -22.81
N ALA A 340 4.28 -15.38 -21.86
CA ALA A 340 4.76 -15.47 -20.49
C ALA A 340 4.16 -16.67 -19.74
N LEU A 341 2.86 -16.89 -19.86
CA LEU A 341 2.16 -18.02 -19.26
C LEU A 341 2.64 -19.35 -19.81
N HIS A 342 2.80 -19.47 -21.14
CA HIS A 342 3.33 -20.67 -21.78
C HIS A 342 4.68 -21.05 -21.16
N ARG A 343 5.62 -20.09 -21.04
CA ARG A 343 6.92 -20.35 -20.42
C ARG A 343 6.79 -20.76 -18.95
N LEU A 344 5.96 -20.08 -18.16
CA LEU A 344 5.77 -20.40 -16.74
C LEU A 344 5.11 -21.76 -16.51
N VAL A 345 4.23 -22.20 -17.43
CA VAL A 345 3.52 -23.49 -17.37
C VAL A 345 4.45 -24.63 -17.78
N THR A 346 5.20 -24.47 -18.88
CA THR A 346 5.98 -25.57 -19.51
C THR A 346 7.40 -25.70 -18.98
N ASP A 347 8.07 -24.58 -18.63
CA ASP A 347 9.42 -24.58 -18.11
C ASP A 347 9.43 -24.64 -16.57
N VAL A 348 9.44 -25.87 -16.06
CA VAL A 348 9.43 -26.14 -14.60
C VAL A 348 10.62 -25.49 -13.91
N SER A 349 11.83 -25.63 -14.49
CA SER A 349 13.06 -25.11 -13.90
C SER A 349 13.03 -23.58 -13.79
N TYR A 350 12.54 -22.91 -14.83
CA TYR A 350 12.37 -21.46 -14.83
C TYR A 350 11.37 -21.00 -13.76
N ARG A 351 10.22 -21.68 -13.67
CA ARG A 351 9.19 -21.39 -12.68
C ARG A 351 9.71 -21.58 -11.26
N GLU A 352 10.39 -22.68 -10.98
CA GLU A 352 10.99 -22.96 -9.67
C GLU A 352 12.09 -21.97 -9.30
N ALA A 353 12.90 -21.53 -10.28
CA ALA A 353 13.90 -20.48 -10.05
C ALA A 353 13.25 -19.16 -9.61
N LEU A 354 12.11 -18.77 -10.20
CA LEU A 354 11.37 -17.59 -9.76
C LEU A 354 10.75 -17.76 -8.37
N GLN A 355 10.19 -18.94 -8.06
CA GLN A 355 9.67 -19.25 -6.72
C GLN A 355 10.78 -19.16 -5.67
N HIS A 356 11.96 -19.70 -5.99
CA HIS A 356 13.12 -19.61 -5.12
C HIS A 356 13.59 -18.17 -4.93
N ALA A 357 13.72 -17.39 -6.00
CA ALA A 357 14.10 -15.98 -5.92
C ALA A 357 13.09 -15.14 -5.10
N ALA A 358 11.80 -15.36 -5.31
CA ALA A 358 10.74 -14.71 -4.53
C ALA A 358 10.84 -15.04 -3.05
N TRP A 359 11.21 -16.28 -2.69
CA TRP A 359 11.31 -16.70 -1.30
C TRP A 359 12.62 -16.25 -0.64
N GLN A 360 13.76 -16.48 -1.26
CA GLN A 360 15.07 -16.25 -0.66
C GLN A 360 15.43 -14.76 -0.59
N ASP A 361 15.08 -13.99 -1.60
CA ASP A 361 15.41 -12.58 -1.69
C ASP A 361 14.13 -11.72 -1.62
N PHE A 362 13.51 -11.70 -0.43
CA PHE A 362 12.33 -10.88 -0.16
C PHE A 362 12.65 -9.78 0.87
N PRO A 363 13.20 -8.65 0.44
CA PRO A 363 13.55 -7.55 1.34
C PRO A 363 12.37 -6.64 1.68
N PHE A 364 11.20 -6.81 1.03
CA PHE A 364 10.04 -5.89 1.13
C PHE A 364 9.07 -6.31 2.24
N THR A 365 9.58 -6.49 3.44
CA THR A 365 8.77 -6.89 4.60
C THR A 365 8.02 -5.71 5.20
N ALA A 366 6.88 -5.97 5.85
CA ALA A 366 6.14 -4.96 6.61
C ALA A 366 7.01 -4.32 7.71
N ALA A 367 7.90 -5.11 8.33
CA ALA A 367 8.85 -4.61 9.32
C ALA A 367 9.87 -3.62 8.73
N ARG A 368 10.35 -3.86 7.49
CA ARG A 368 11.22 -2.90 6.80
C ARG A 368 10.46 -1.63 6.44
N MET A 369 9.25 -1.76 5.87
CA MET A 369 8.38 -0.62 5.57
C MET A 369 8.17 0.27 6.81
N ALA A 370 7.87 -0.34 7.97
CA ALA A 370 7.68 0.39 9.22
C ALA A 370 8.96 1.12 9.64
N ARG A 371 10.14 0.45 9.65
CA ARG A 371 11.42 1.07 10.01
C ARG A 371 11.78 2.25 9.10
N ASP A 372 11.57 2.09 7.78
CA ASP A 372 11.87 3.15 6.82
C ASP A 372 10.96 4.37 7.07
N ALA A 373 9.66 4.14 7.29
CA ALA A 373 8.69 5.17 7.62
C ALA A 373 8.98 5.84 8.97
N ASP A 374 9.33 5.08 10.01
CA ASP A 374 9.66 5.61 11.35
C ASP A 374 10.91 6.50 11.30
N THR A 375 11.92 6.11 10.52
CA THR A 375 13.12 6.93 10.31
C THR A 375 12.76 8.28 9.67
N ILE A 376 11.85 8.28 8.70
CA ILE A 376 11.41 9.50 8.01
C ILE A 376 10.58 10.37 8.97
N ARG A 377 9.67 9.78 9.74
CA ARG A 377 8.84 10.47 10.74
C ARG A 377 9.68 11.14 11.81
N ALA A 378 10.69 10.40 12.35
CA ALA A 378 11.61 10.95 13.33
C ALA A 378 12.38 12.17 12.79
N ARG A 379 12.86 12.12 11.55
CA ARG A 379 13.49 13.27 10.89
C ARG A 379 12.52 14.43 10.71
N ALA A 380 11.28 14.16 10.27
CA ALA A 380 10.26 15.20 10.08
C ALA A 380 9.87 15.89 11.40
N ILE A 381 9.91 15.17 12.51
CA ILE A 381 9.67 15.73 13.87
C ILE A 381 10.87 16.55 14.34
N ASN A 382 12.11 16.06 14.11
CA ASN A 382 13.32 16.68 14.65
C ASN A 382 13.87 17.82 13.78
N THR A 383 13.44 17.95 12.53
CA THR A 383 13.85 19.08 11.69
C THR A 383 13.28 20.36 12.30
N MET A 384 14.13 21.13 12.97
CA MET A 384 13.80 22.46 13.47
C MET A 384 13.25 23.27 12.30
N ALA A 385 12.11 23.92 12.49
CA ALA A 385 11.65 24.95 11.58
C ALA A 385 12.81 25.97 11.46
N VAL A 386 13.47 25.98 10.30
CA VAL A 386 14.36 27.09 9.96
C VAL A 386 13.43 28.28 9.84
N ALA A 387 13.55 29.16 10.83
CA ALA A 387 12.78 30.39 10.97
C ALA A 387 13.07 31.33 9.79
#